data_535d253bcd786f8e20d27cb45917d72d
#
_entry.id   535d253bcd786f8e20d27cb45917d72d
#
_cell.length_a   1.000
_cell.length_b   1.000
_cell.length_c   1.000
_cell.angle_alpha   90.00
_cell.angle_beta   90.00
_cell.angle_gamma   90.00
#
_symmetry.space_group_name_H-M   'P 1'
#
loop_
_entity.id
_entity.type
_entity.pdbx_description
1 polymer ?
#
loop_
_entity_poly.entity_id
_entity_poly.type
_entity_poly.pdbx_seq_one_letter_code
_entity_poly.pdbx_strand_id
1 'polypeptide(L)'
;MNKNFKISVITVTKNSEKFLEENINSLKDQTYKNFEHIIIDGKSTDGTLEIIKKHRDKIDYWVSEPDKGLYDAMNKGIEVCTGDIIGILNSDDIYFSDALKLVNHYFSEHEDLDFLFGTVEKHKLMHGYYPEKIKWTFGFYTTHSVGFFIKKS
;
A
#
# COMPACT_ATOMS: atom_id res chain seq x y z
N MET A 1 -10.06 1.03 24.88
CA MET A 1 -9.70 -0.33 24.41
C MET A 1 -9.01 -0.18 23.07
N ASN A 2 -7.80 -0.71 22.90
CA ASN A 2 -7.17 -0.67 21.59
C ASN A 2 -8.00 -1.51 20.61
N LYS A 3 -8.64 -0.85 19.65
CA LYS A 3 -9.32 -1.52 18.54
C LYS A 3 -8.27 -2.22 17.67
N ASN A 4 -8.59 -3.42 17.22
CA ASN A 4 -7.72 -4.21 16.34
C ASN A 4 -8.33 -4.22 14.93
N PHE A 5 -8.16 -3.12 14.20
CA PHE A 5 -8.70 -2.96 12.85
C PHE A 5 -8.04 -3.91 11.85
N LYS A 6 -8.82 -4.53 10.99
CA LYS A 6 -8.28 -5.23 9.83
C LYS A 6 -7.86 -4.21 8.76
N ILE A 7 -6.63 -4.31 8.26
CA ILE A 7 -6.10 -3.38 7.25
C ILE A 7 -6.00 -4.13 5.92
N SER A 8 -6.66 -3.63 4.87
CA SER A 8 -6.47 -4.10 3.50
C SER A 8 -5.36 -3.29 2.84
N VAL A 9 -4.29 -3.94 2.42
CA VAL A 9 -3.23 -3.31 1.64
C VAL A 9 -3.38 -3.74 0.18
N ILE A 10 -3.63 -2.77 -0.70
CA ILE A 10 -3.82 -2.98 -2.12
C ILE A 10 -2.54 -2.62 -2.85
N THR A 11 -1.93 -3.59 -3.52
CA THR A 11 -0.81 -3.39 -4.43
C THR A 11 -1.31 -3.45 -5.87
N VAL A 12 -1.13 -2.35 -6.60
CA VAL A 12 -1.38 -2.30 -8.04
C VAL A 12 -0.07 -2.49 -8.78
N THR A 13 -0.05 -3.35 -9.79
CA THR A 13 1.19 -3.72 -10.47
C THR A 13 0.99 -3.89 -11.97
N LYS A 14 2.02 -3.54 -12.74
CA LYS A 14 2.12 -3.83 -14.17
C LYS A 14 3.58 -3.80 -14.58
N ASN A 15 4.10 -4.94 -15.06
CA ASN A 15 5.49 -5.10 -15.50
C ASN A 15 6.49 -4.65 -14.40
N SER A 16 6.35 -5.21 -13.20
CA SER A 16 7.10 -4.81 -12.01
C SER A 16 8.03 -5.93 -11.49
N GLU A 17 8.53 -6.80 -12.36
CA GLU A 17 9.39 -7.94 -11.98
C GLU A 17 10.59 -7.57 -11.12
N LYS A 18 11.09 -6.31 -11.24
CA LYS A 18 12.27 -5.83 -10.50
C LYS A 18 11.98 -5.42 -9.06
N PHE A 19 10.73 -5.10 -8.74
CA PHE A 19 10.38 -4.45 -7.47
C PHE A 19 9.37 -5.25 -6.64
N LEU A 20 8.46 -5.99 -7.28
CA LEU A 20 7.32 -6.62 -6.64
C LEU A 20 7.73 -7.59 -5.52
N GLU A 21 8.84 -8.30 -5.64
CA GLU A 21 9.28 -9.24 -4.60
C GLU A 21 9.65 -8.52 -3.30
N GLU A 22 10.31 -7.36 -3.39
CA GLU A 22 10.67 -6.54 -2.23
C GLU A 22 9.40 -5.94 -1.58
N ASN A 23 8.45 -5.48 -2.39
CA ASN A 23 7.14 -5.01 -1.96
C ASN A 23 6.41 -6.08 -1.13
N ILE A 24 6.25 -7.30 -1.64
CA ILE A 24 5.60 -8.42 -0.94
C ILE A 24 6.31 -8.76 0.36
N ASN A 25 7.65 -8.78 0.37
CA ASN A 25 8.42 -9.07 1.56
C ASN A 25 8.26 -7.99 2.63
N SER A 26 8.13 -6.71 2.25
CA SER A 26 7.91 -5.61 3.20
C SER A 26 6.60 -5.76 3.98
N LEU A 27 5.57 -6.35 3.36
CA LEU A 27 4.30 -6.67 4.03
C LEU A 27 4.43 -7.93 4.90
N LYS A 28 5.12 -8.96 4.45
CA LYS A 28 5.39 -10.14 5.27
C LYS A 28 6.07 -9.77 6.59
N ASP A 29 6.99 -8.81 6.56
CA ASP A 29 7.82 -8.39 7.69
C ASP A 29 7.13 -7.38 8.62
N GLN A 30 5.87 -7.01 8.35
CA GLN A 30 5.08 -6.18 9.25
C GLN A 30 4.92 -6.82 10.63
N THR A 31 5.10 -6.02 11.69
CA THR A 31 4.87 -6.46 13.09
C THR A 31 3.40 -6.60 13.40
N TYR A 32 2.54 -5.83 12.77
CA TYR A 32 1.08 -5.96 12.84
C TYR A 32 0.59 -7.05 11.89
N LYS A 33 -0.23 -7.99 12.39
CA LYS A 33 -0.62 -9.19 11.63
C LYS A 33 -2.09 -9.22 11.19
N ASN A 34 -2.93 -8.30 11.69
CA ASN A 34 -4.34 -8.23 11.28
C ASN A 34 -4.50 -7.41 9.99
N PHE A 35 -3.95 -7.91 8.89
CA PHE A 35 -4.08 -7.29 7.58
C PHE A 35 -4.29 -8.35 6.50
N GLU A 36 -4.72 -7.92 5.33
CA GLU A 36 -4.75 -8.70 4.11
C GLU A 36 -3.97 -7.99 3.01
N HIS A 37 -3.30 -8.76 2.16
CA HIS A 37 -2.58 -8.27 0.99
C HIS A 37 -3.34 -8.62 -0.29
N ILE A 38 -3.71 -7.61 -1.06
CA ILE A 38 -4.46 -7.72 -2.31
C ILE A 38 -3.57 -7.22 -3.45
N ILE A 39 -3.36 -8.04 -4.49
CA ILE A 39 -2.59 -7.63 -5.67
C ILE A 39 -3.50 -7.58 -6.90
N ILE A 40 -3.52 -6.43 -7.56
CA ILE A 40 -4.21 -6.23 -8.83
C ILE A 40 -3.15 -6.02 -9.92
N ASP A 41 -3.00 -7.01 -10.79
CA ASP A 41 -2.05 -6.98 -11.89
C ASP A 41 -2.74 -6.59 -13.21
N GLY A 42 -2.24 -5.54 -13.84
CA GLY A 42 -2.74 -4.99 -15.11
C GLY A 42 -2.33 -5.81 -16.34
N LYS A 43 -2.37 -7.16 -16.26
CA LYS A 43 -1.95 -8.08 -17.32
C LYS A 43 -0.48 -7.91 -17.70
N SER A 44 0.41 -8.08 -16.75
CA SER A 44 1.85 -8.04 -16.96
C SER A 44 2.34 -9.09 -17.96
N THR A 45 3.40 -8.75 -18.70
CA THR A 45 4.01 -9.59 -19.73
C THR A 45 5.47 -9.95 -19.44
N ASP A 46 6.00 -9.47 -18.32
CA ASP A 46 7.33 -9.79 -17.76
C ASP A 46 7.22 -10.86 -16.66
N GLY A 47 8.26 -11.01 -15.83
CA GLY A 47 8.30 -11.98 -14.72
C GLY A 47 7.39 -11.65 -13.51
N THR A 48 6.53 -10.63 -13.58
CA THR A 48 5.66 -10.21 -12.47
C THR A 48 4.73 -11.34 -12.00
N LEU A 49 4.10 -12.08 -12.93
CA LEU A 49 3.17 -13.17 -12.59
C LEU A 49 3.87 -14.35 -11.91
N GLU A 50 5.09 -14.65 -12.30
CA GLU A 50 5.92 -15.70 -11.69
C GLU A 50 6.22 -15.35 -10.23
N ILE A 51 6.49 -14.07 -9.92
CA ILE A 51 6.71 -13.57 -8.57
C ILE A 51 5.43 -13.71 -7.73
N ILE A 52 4.27 -13.29 -8.25
CA ILE A 52 2.98 -13.44 -7.56
C ILE A 52 2.73 -14.91 -7.21
N LYS A 53 2.90 -15.82 -8.18
CA LYS A 53 2.70 -17.26 -7.97
C LYS A 53 3.68 -17.85 -6.95
N LYS A 54 4.95 -17.42 -6.98
CA LYS A 54 6.00 -17.84 -6.02
C LYS A 54 5.64 -17.45 -4.58
N HIS A 55 5.01 -16.30 -4.39
CA HIS A 55 4.66 -15.76 -3.07
C HIS A 55 3.16 -15.90 -2.73
N ARG A 56 2.44 -16.80 -3.41
CA ARG A 56 1.00 -16.99 -3.25
C ARG A 56 0.54 -17.21 -1.79
N ASP A 57 1.37 -17.85 -0.98
CA ASP A 57 1.12 -18.13 0.44
C ASP A 57 1.11 -16.86 1.33
N LYS A 58 1.53 -15.70 0.79
CA LYS A 58 1.62 -14.40 1.47
C LYS A 58 0.64 -13.37 0.91
N ILE A 59 -0.19 -13.78 -0.04
CA ILE A 59 -1.12 -12.91 -0.75
C ILE A 59 -2.52 -13.47 -0.55
N ASP A 60 -3.41 -12.68 0.05
CA ASP A 60 -4.77 -13.12 0.36
C ASP A 60 -5.65 -13.16 -0.89
N TYR A 61 -5.45 -12.20 -1.79
CA TYR A 61 -6.16 -12.13 -3.06
C TYR A 61 -5.27 -11.56 -4.17
N TRP A 62 -5.36 -12.12 -5.36
CA TRP A 62 -4.76 -11.51 -6.54
C TRP A 62 -5.56 -11.83 -7.82
N VAL A 63 -5.49 -10.93 -8.78
CA VAL A 63 -6.03 -11.09 -10.13
C VAL A 63 -5.10 -10.45 -11.14
N SER A 64 -5.00 -11.05 -12.33
CA SER A 64 -4.26 -10.50 -13.48
C SER A 64 -5.21 -10.37 -14.66
N GLU A 65 -5.55 -9.14 -14.98
CA GLU A 65 -6.46 -8.82 -16.08
C GLU A 65 -6.18 -7.41 -16.64
N PRO A 66 -6.62 -7.10 -17.86
CA PRO A 66 -6.49 -5.75 -18.38
C PRO A 66 -7.18 -4.72 -17.50
N ASP A 67 -6.54 -3.58 -17.32
CA ASP A 67 -7.10 -2.40 -16.67
C ASP A 67 -7.09 -1.18 -17.61
N LYS A 68 -7.85 -0.15 -17.22
CA LYS A 68 -7.91 1.15 -17.88
C LYS A 68 -6.92 2.15 -17.27
N GLY A 69 -5.91 1.65 -16.56
CA GLY A 69 -4.87 2.42 -15.87
C GLY A 69 -4.93 2.27 -14.35
N LEU A 70 -4.00 2.95 -13.68
CA LEU A 70 -3.72 2.83 -12.25
C LEU A 70 -4.98 2.94 -11.36
N TYR A 71 -5.84 3.91 -11.62
CA TYR A 71 -7.05 4.12 -10.81
C TYR A 71 -8.10 3.04 -10.99
N ASP A 72 -8.21 2.45 -12.18
CA ASP A 72 -9.09 1.30 -12.43
C ASP A 72 -8.62 0.08 -11.62
N ALA A 73 -7.31 -0.17 -11.61
CA ALA A 73 -6.73 -1.23 -10.81
C ALA A 73 -6.93 -1.00 -9.29
N MET A 74 -6.76 0.25 -8.81
CA MET A 74 -7.04 0.61 -7.41
C MET A 74 -8.51 0.35 -7.05
N ASN A 75 -9.46 0.76 -7.89
CA ASN A 75 -10.88 0.55 -7.66
C ASN A 75 -11.23 -0.94 -7.58
N LYS A 76 -10.68 -1.78 -8.46
CA LYS A 76 -10.84 -3.23 -8.39
C LYS A 76 -10.36 -3.80 -7.05
N GLY A 77 -9.23 -3.31 -6.54
CA GLY A 77 -8.73 -3.70 -5.22
C GLY A 77 -9.66 -3.27 -4.09
N ILE A 78 -10.20 -2.05 -4.16
CA ILE A 78 -11.17 -1.54 -3.17
C ILE A 78 -12.46 -2.37 -3.15
N GLU A 79 -12.93 -2.82 -4.30
CA GLU A 79 -14.16 -3.65 -4.39
C GLU A 79 -14.02 -4.99 -3.68
N VAL A 80 -12.82 -5.59 -3.67
CA VAL A 80 -12.58 -6.92 -3.08
C VAL A 80 -12.05 -6.87 -1.64
N CYS A 81 -11.64 -5.69 -1.15
CA CYS A 81 -11.08 -5.55 0.19
C CYS A 81 -12.13 -5.80 1.30
N THR A 82 -11.72 -6.44 2.38
CA THR A 82 -12.59 -6.78 3.52
C THR A 82 -12.19 -6.10 4.83
N GLY A 83 -11.08 -5.34 4.84
CA GLY A 83 -10.59 -4.64 6.02
C GLY A 83 -11.38 -3.38 6.36
N ASP A 84 -11.22 -2.93 7.59
CA ASP A 84 -11.81 -1.70 8.12
C ASP A 84 -11.08 -0.45 7.63
N ILE A 85 -9.79 -0.61 7.31
CA ILE A 85 -8.89 0.44 6.83
C ILE A 85 -8.28 -0.03 5.51
N ILE A 86 -8.18 0.87 4.54
CA ILE A 86 -7.59 0.62 3.22
C ILE A 86 -6.32 1.43 3.07
N GLY A 87 -5.23 0.78 2.69
CA GLY A 87 -3.98 1.40 2.28
C GLY A 87 -3.59 1.01 0.86
N ILE A 88 -2.96 1.93 0.13
CA ILE A 88 -2.43 1.66 -1.21
C ILE A 88 -0.90 1.60 -1.13
N LEU A 89 -0.33 0.53 -1.64
CA LEU A 89 1.12 0.33 -1.75
C LEU A 89 1.46 -0.03 -3.19
N ASN A 90 2.00 0.90 -3.96
CA ASN A 90 2.41 0.61 -5.34
C ASN A 90 3.52 -0.45 -5.36
N SER A 91 3.65 -1.17 -6.45
CA SER A 91 4.58 -2.31 -6.57
C SER A 91 6.06 -1.96 -6.45
N ASP A 92 6.44 -0.69 -6.61
CA ASP A 92 7.79 -0.15 -6.46
C ASP A 92 8.04 0.54 -5.11
N ASP A 93 7.06 0.51 -4.21
CA ASP A 93 7.12 1.05 -2.85
C ASP A 93 7.20 -0.07 -1.81
N ILE A 94 7.69 0.25 -0.61
CA ILE A 94 7.76 -0.66 0.54
C ILE A 94 7.25 0.02 1.81
N TYR A 95 6.72 -0.77 2.74
CA TYR A 95 6.44 -0.31 4.10
C TYR A 95 7.58 -0.67 5.06
N PHE A 96 7.90 0.24 5.99
CA PHE A 96 8.71 -0.11 7.16
C PHE A 96 7.96 -1.09 8.06
N SER A 97 8.70 -1.93 8.80
CA SER A 97 8.15 -3.06 9.57
C SER A 97 7.05 -2.70 10.58
N ASP A 98 7.02 -1.47 11.07
CA ASP A 98 6.03 -0.99 12.04
C ASP A 98 4.92 -0.14 11.42
N ALA A 99 4.89 0.02 10.09
CA ALA A 99 3.94 0.92 9.42
C ALA A 99 2.48 0.60 9.76
N LEU A 100 2.06 -0.64 9.58
CA LEU A 100 0.68 -1.04 9.85
C LEU A 100 0.33 -1.01 11.35
N LYS A 101 1.31 -1.22 12.23
CA LYS A 101 1.13 -1.07 13.68
C LYS A 101 0.84 0.38 14.04
N LEU A 102 1.57 1.33 13.45
CA LEU A 102 1.32 2.76 13.65
C LEU A 102 -0.04 3.17 13.10
N VAL A 103 -0.42 2.69 11.92
CA VAL A 103 -1.74 2.93 11.34
C VAL A 103 -2.84 2.47 12.29
N ASN A 104 -2.80 1.23 12.77
CA ASN A 104 -3.77 0.73 13.74
C ASN A 104 -3.80 1.57 15.02
N HIS A 105 -2.63 1.97 15.54
CA HIS A 105 -2.53 2.79 16.75
C HIS A 105 -3.28 4.11 16.56
N TYR A 106 -2.99 4.88 15.50
CA TYR A 106 -3.62 6.17 15.27
C TYR A 106 -5.15 6.07 15.10
N PHE A 107 -5.64 5.12 14.31
CA PHE A 107 -7.08 4.90 14.15
C PHE A 107 -7.76 4.38 15.41
N SER A 108 -7.03 3.73 16.32
CA SER A 108 -7.57 3.29 17.63
C SER A 108 -7.66 4.41 18.64
N GLU A 109 -6.71 5.36 18.63
CA GLU A 109 -6.67 6.50 19.57
C GLU A 109 -7.58 7.64 19.13
N HIS A 110 -7.91 7.75 17.84
CA HIS A 110 -8.70 8.83 17.26
C HIS A 110 -9.92 8.25 16.53
N GLU A 111 -11.04 8.14 17.23
CA GLU A 111 -12.27 7.52 16.68
C GLU A 111 -12.90 8.33 15.54
N ASP A 112 -12.68 9.62 15.51
CA ASP A 112 -13.12 10.58 14.50
C ASP A 112 -12.19 10.66 13.27
N LEU A 113 -11.12 9.87 13.26
CA LEU A 113 -10.17 9.85 12.15
C LEU A 113 -10.75 9.08 10.96
N ASP A 114 -10.94 9.77 9.83
CA ASP A 114 -11.39 9.15 8.58
C ASP A 114 -10.23 8.73 7.69
N PHE A 115 -9.10 9.47 7.73
CA PHE A 115 -7.92 9.16 6.94
C PHE A 115 -6.62 9.56 7.64
N LEU A 116 -5.52 8.93 7.26
CA LEU A 116 -4.18 9.15 7.80
C LEU A 116 -3.16 9.27 6.66
N PHE A 117 -2.25 10.23 6.79
CA PHE A 117 -1.05 10.31 5.96
C PHE A 117 0.19 9.98 6.77
N GLY A 118 0.91 8.95 6.37
CA GLY A 118 2.21 8.60 6.94
C GLY A 118 3.35 9.40 6.30
N THR A 119 4.48 9.47 7.00
CA THR A 119 5.72 10.01 6.44
C THR A 119 6.28 9.05 5.41
N VAL A 120 6.68 9.57 4.25
CA VAL A 120 7.29 8.82 3.15
C VAL A 120 8.74 9.21 3.01
N GLU A 121 9.66 8.23 3.10
CA GLU A 121 11.06 8.42 2.79
C GLU A 121 11.30 8.18 1.29
N LYS A 122 11.88 9.18 0.61
CA LYS A 122 12.25 9.06 -0.80
C LYS A 122 13.75 8.91 -0.93
N HIS A 123 14.16 7.94 -1.73
CA HIS A 123 15.56 7.83 -2.13
C HIS A 123 16.05 9.10 -2.85
N LYS A 124 17.24 9.59 -2.48
CA LYS A 124 17.89 10.79 -3.03
C LYS A 124 18.05 10.82 -4.55
N LEU A 125 17.89 9.69 -5.22
CA LEU A 125 18.16 9.50 -6.65
C LEU A 125 17.01 9.89 -7.59
N MET A 126 15.84 10.22 -7.08
CA MET A 126 14.72 10.62 -7.93
C MET A 126 14.60 12.17 -7.98
N HIS A 127 15.25 12.74 -8.99
CA HIS A 127 14.97 14.07 -9.53
C HIS A 127 15.20 15.29 -8.64
N GLY A 128 16.30 15.36 -7.89
CA GLY A 128 16.72 16.63 -7.26
C GLY A 128 15.79 17.19 -6.18
N TYR A 129 14.95 16.37 -5.61
CA TYR A 129 14.07 16.74 -4.51
C TYR A 129 14.81 16.57 -3.19
N TYR A 130 15.04 17.67 -2.46
CA TYR A 130 15.66 17.66 -1.14
C TYR A 130 14.59 17.64 -0.06
N PRO A 131 14.54 16.63 0.83
CA PRO A 131 13.54 16.53 1.92
C PRO A 131 13.49 17.76 2.83
N GLU A 132 14.65 18.41 3.05
CA GLU A 132 14.77 19.62 3.85
C GLU A 132 14.05 20.86 3.28
N LYS A 133 13.58 20.82 2.04
CA LYS A 133 12.84 21.93 1.40
C LYS A 133 11.33 21.74 1.39
N ILE A 134 10.81 20.61 1.88
CA ILE A 134 9.37 20.43 2.06
C ILE A 134 8.97 21.12 3.37
N LYS A 135 8.88 22.45 3.35
CA LYS A 135 8.15 23.17 4.38
C LYS A 135 6.67 22.92 4.13
N TRP A 136 6.03 22.20 5.06
CA TRP A 136 4.60 22.03 5.10
C TRP A 136 3.94 23.40 5.30
N THR A 137 3.52 24.03 4.22
CA THR A 137 2.55 25.10 4.25
C THR A 137 1.20 24.46 3.98
N PHE A 138 0.23 24.72 4.83
CA PHE A 138 -1.14 24.24 4.77
C PHE A 138 -1.64 24.00 3.35
N GLY A 139 -2.01 22.76 3.03
CA GLY A 139 -3.01 22.51 2.00
C GLY A 139 -2.58 21.84 0.70
N PHE A 140 -1.30 21.46 0.47
CA PHE A 140 -0.94 20.73 -0.74
C PHE A 140 -0.04 19.53 -0.41
N TYR A 141 -0.66 18.36 -0.35
CA TYR A 141 0.05 17.10 -0.39
C TYR A 141 0.31 16.74 -1.84
N THR A 142 1.59 16.66 -2.24
CA THR A 142 1.96 15.81 -3.36
C THR A 142 1.81 14.40 -2.86
N THR A 143 0.63 13.83 -3.05
CA THR A 143 0.25 12.54 -2.53
C THR A 143 1.02 11.46 -3.22
N HIS A 144 1.99 10.89 -2.52
CA HIS A 144 2.35 9.53 -2.80
C HIS A 144 1.33 8.65 -2.09
N SER A 145 0.65 7.82 -2.86
CA SER A 145 -0.36 6.89 -2.37
C SER A 145 0.15 5.93 -1.29
N VAL A 146 1.47 5.69 -1.24
CA VAL A 146 2.11 4.76 -0.30
C VAL A 146 1.89 5.09 1.17
N GLY A 147 1.73 6.34 1.53
CA GLY A 147 1.50 6.76 2.93
C GLY A 147 0.04 7.07 3.27
N PHE A 148 -0.90 6.80 2.37
CA PHE A 148 -2.31 7.13 2.56
C PHE A 148 -3.11 5.93 3.03
N PHE A 149 -3.86 6.12 4.13
CA PHE A 149 -4.79 5.14 4.68
C PHE A 149 -6.14 5.80 4.94
N ILE A 150 -7.21 5.11 4.61
CA ILE A 150 -8.59 5.59 4.77
C ILE A 150 -9.45 4.54 5.46
N LYS A 151 -10.34 4.98 6.36
CA LYS A 151 -11.34 4.14 6.97
C LYS A 151 -12.39 3.76 5.92
N LYS A 152 -12.72 2.48 5.84
CA LYS A 152 -13.81 1.99 5.00
C LYS A 152 -15.12 2.30 5.69
N SER A 153 -15.98 3.05 5.03
CA SER A 153 -17.35 3.38 5.49
C SER A 153 -18.31 2.22 5.25
#